data_d5b9ae3165656001fe127354ab05e7d4
#
_entry.id   d5b9ae3165656001fe127354ab05e7d4
#
_cell.length_a   1.000
_cell.length_b   1.000
_cell.length_c   1.000
_cell.angle_alpha   90.00
_cell.angle_beta   90.00
_cell.angle_gamma   90.00
#
_symmetry.space_group_name_H-M   'P 1'
#
loop_
_entity.id
_entity.type
_entity.pdbx_description
1 polymer ?
#
loop_
_entity_poly.entity_id
_entity_poly.type
_entity_poly.pdbx_seq_one_letter_code
_entity_poly.pdbx_strand_id
1 'polypeptide(L)'
;WLVAPAFAVLLTKILPLTEPYAVGLILFSLAPTAPMLPILIRRARADISFAAAIMPLAVVSTVILMPLLAPLLIPGLTLSSWDIGKPLLLSMLLPLVIGVVIRGYATQVADKIFPAVKKIAGISTLLLLGFVVLVNWQALLSTLGSLAIAALVLFTLGLALVAYTFGFGLNQAQRGAMALGVCSRNGSAMLMAVTAFPVIDPQLMAMSLLTVPLPLIVWLALASFFGSRADSTAKSGVA
;
A
#
# COMPACT_ATOMS: atom_id res chain seq x y z
N TRP A 1 11.96 -3.38 -0.92
CA TRP A 1 11.94 -2.18 -0.07
C TRP A 1 12.75 -1.02 -0.67
N LEU A 2 13.88 -1.24 -1.31
CA LEU A 2 14.71 -0.15 -1.88
C LEU A 2 14.13 0.41 -3.19
N VAL A 3 13.55 -0.43 -4.03
CA VAL A 3 13.05 -0.05 -5.36
C VAL A 3 11.92 0.98 -5.28
N ALA A 4 10.97 0.80 -4.38
CA ALA A 4 9.82 1.69 -4.31
C ALA A 4 10.19 3.11 -3.83
N PRO A 5 10.96 3.30 -2.72
CA PRO A 5 11.43 4.63 -2.35
C PRO A 5 12.34 5.28 -3.40
N ALA A 6 13.25 4.52 -3.99
CA ALA A 6 14.12 5.02 -5.06
C ALA A 6 13.30 5.51 -6.27
N PHE A 7 12.27 4.75 -6.66
CA PHE A 7 11.38 5.13 -7.76
C PHE A 7 10.50 6.34 -7.39
N ALA A 8 10.02 6.45 -6.15
CA ALA A 8 9.31 7.63 -5.68
C ALA A 8 10.19 8.88 -5.73
N VAL A 9 11.42 8.81 -5.20
CA VAL A 9 12.39 9.91 -5.27
C VAL A 9 12.73 10.28 -6.72
N LEU A 10 12.86 9.31 -7.61
CA LEU A 10 13.06 9.59 -9.04
C LEU A 10 11.88 10.37 -9.62
N LEU A 11 10.64 9.94 -9.35
CA LEU A 11 9.44 10.63 -9.82
C LEU A 11 9.32 12.05 -9.27
N THR A 12 9.69 12.29 -8.00
CA THR A 12 9.66 13.64 -7.42
C THR A 12 10.69 14.58 -8.05
N LYS A 13 11.76 14.05 -8.68
CA LYS A 13 12.74 14.85 -9.42
C LYS A 13 12.33 15.12 -10.87
N ILE A 14 11.54 14.21 -11.47
CA ILE A 14 11.11 14.32 -12.88
C ILE A 14 9.82 15.13 -12.99
N LEU A 15 8.88 14.89 -12.08
CA LEU A 15 7.59 15.58 -12.07
C LEU A 15 7.68 16.84 -11.22
N PRO A 16 7.22 18.01 -11.69
CA PRO A 16 7.19 19.25 -10.91
C PRO A 16 6.05 19.19 -9.86
N LEU A 17 6.23 18.32 -8.86
CA LEU A 17 5.33 18.19 -7.72
C LEU A 17 5.62 19.29 -6.71
N THR A 18 4.57 19.81 -6.06
CA THR A 18 4.76 20.62 -4.85
C THR A 18 5.35 19.76 -3.75
N GLU A 19 6.08 20.39 -2.82
CA GLU A 19 6.76 19.69 -1.72
C GLU A 19 5.82 18.75 -0.94
N PRO A 20 4.59 19.15 -0.53
CA PRO A 20 3.69 18.25 0.20
C PRO A 20 3.28 17.01 -0.61
N TYR A 21 3.08 17.13 -1.93
CA TYR A 21 2.78 15.98 -2.79
C TYR A 21 4.01 15.05 -2.94
N ALA A 22 5.20 15.62 -3.04
CA ALA A 22 6.45 14.85 -3.10
C ALA A 22 6.68 14.06 -1.80
N VAL A 23 6.54 14.71 -0.64
CA VAL A 23 6.57 14.09 0.69
C VAL A 23 5.56 12.95 0.78
N GLY A 24 4.33 13.20 0.34
CA GLY A 24 3.27 12.20 0.32
C GLY A 24 3.62 10.97 -0.53
N LEU A 25 4.19 11.15 -1.72
CA LEU A 25 4.61 10.05 -2.59
C LEU A 25 5.74 9.21 -1.95
N ILE A 26 6.71 9.87 -1.32
CA ILE A 26 7.80 9.19 -0.62
C ILE A 26 7.26 8.39 0.57
N LEU A 27 6.39 8.96 1.41
CA LEU A 27 5.76 8.25 2.53
C LEU A 27 4.93 7.05 2.03
N PHE A 28 4.16 7.22 0.94
CA PHE A 28 3.40 6.12 0.34
C PHE A 28 4.31 5.01 -0.17
N SER A 29 5.47 5.34 -0.71
CA SER A 29 6.45 4.36 -1.19
C SER A 29 7.04 3.49 -0.07
N LEU A 30 7.11 4.01 1.14
CA LEU A 30 7.60 3.32 2.33
C LEU A 30 6.51 2.49 3.02
N ALA A 31 5.23 2.68 2.67
CA ALA A 31 4.13 1.92 3.24
C ALA A 31 4.22 0.42 2.89
N PRO A 32 3.67 -0.48 3.72
CA PRO A 32 3.66 -1.91 3.43
C PRO A 32 2.66 -2.24 2.32
N THR A 33 2.64 -3.50 1.92
CA THR A 33 1.63 -4.03 1.01
C THR A 33 0.22 -3.84 1.57
N ALA A 34 -0.72 -3.46 0.71
CA ALA A 34 -2.10 -3.23 1.09
C ALA A 34 -2.81 -4.52 1.57
N PRO A 35 -3.70 -4.43 2.58
CA PRO A 35 -4.46 -5.60 3.08
C PRO A 35 -5.37 -6.25 2.02
N MET A 36 -5.64 -5.57 0.91
CA MET A 36 -6.41 -6.10 -0.22
C MET A 36 -5.64 -7.08 -1.09
N LEU A 37 -4.33 -7.25 -0.90
CA LEU A 37 -3.51 -8.13 -1.76
C LEU A 37 -4.11 -9.52 -1.97
N PRO A 38 -4.66 -10.25 -0.97
CA PRO A 38 -5.26 -11.58 -1.20
C PRO A 38 -6.42 -11.57 -2.20
N ILE A 39 -7.21 -10.49 -2.24
CA ILE A 39 -8.32 -10.33 -3.19
C ILE A 39 -7.76 -10.11 -4.60
N LEU A 40 -6.74 -9.26 -4.73
CA LEU A 40 -6.07 -8.99 -6.00
C LEU A 40 -5.41 -10.26 -6.57
N ILE A 41 -4.73 -11.03 -5.71
CA ILE A 41 -4.07 -12.30 -6.09
C ILE A 41 -5.08 -13.32 -6.61
N ARG A 42 -6.21 -13.49 -5.92
CA ARG A 42 -7.28 -14.39 -6.40
C ARG A 42 -7.82 -13.96 -7.76
N ARG A 43 -8.04 -12.65 -7.96
CA ARG A 43 -8.50 -12.09 -9.24
C ARG A 43 -7.47 -12.27 -10.36
N ALA A 44 -6.19 -12.14 -10.03
CA ALA A 44 -5.07 -12.33 -10.95
C ALA A 44 -4.74 -13.82 -11.21
N ARG A 45 -5.37 -14.78 -10.50
CA ARG A 45 -5.00 -16.20 -10.50
C ARG A 45 -3.51 -16.43 -10.23
N ALA A 46 -2.95 -15.56 -9.41
CA ALA A 46 -1.55 -15.58 -9.02
C ALA A 46 -1.34 -16.47 -7.76
N ASP A 47 -0.08 -16.65 -7.36
CA ASP A 47 0.29 -17.50 -6.24
C ASP A 47 -0.09 -16.87 -4.89
N ILE A 48 -1.13 -17.43 -4.25
CA ILE A 48 -1.63 -16.94 -2.96
C ILE A 48 -0.67 -17.26 -1.80
N SER A 49 0.06 -18.35 -1.89
CA SER A 49 1.02 -18.76 -0.85
C SER A 49 2.20 -17.79 -0.81
N PHE A 50 2.69 -17.39 -2.00
CA PHE A 50 3.71 -16.36 -2.13
C PHE A 50 3.25 -15.01 -1.56
N ALA A 51 2.01 -14.60 -1.84
CA ALA A 51 1.44 -13.38 -1.28
C ALA A 51 1.29 -13.44 0.24
N ALA A 52 0.85 -14.57 0.78
CA ALA A 52 0.69 -14.78 2.22
C ALA A 52 2.03 -14.67 2.99
N ALA A 53 3.14 -15.09 2.37
CA ALA A 53 4.47 -14.95 2.96
C ALA A 53 4.97 -13.50 2.95
N ILE A 54 4.69 -12.74 1.88
CA ILE A 54 5.16 -11.35 1.72
C ILE A 54 4.46 -10.40 2.71
N MET A 55 3.18 -10.57 2.99
CA MET A 55 2.38 -9.60 3.75
C MET A 55 2.90 -9.35 5.18
N PRO A 56 3.13 -10.38 6.02
CA PRO A 56 3.69 -10.15 7.37
C PRO A 56 5.08 -9.52 7.32
N LEU A 57 5.94 -9.98 6.42
CA LEU A 57 7.26 -9.40 6.21
C LEU A 57 7.17 -7.92 5.83
N ALA A 58 6.23 -7.56 4.96
CA ALA A 58 6.02 -6.18 4.55
C ALA A 58 5.61 -5.30 5.74
N VAL A 59 4.72 -5.77 6.62
CA VAL A 59 4.29 -5.01 7.82
C VAL A 59 5.46 -4.82 8.77
N VAL A 60 6.16 -5.88 9.13
CA VAL A 60 7.31 -5.81 10.07
C VAL A 60 8.40 -4.90 9.51
N SER A 61 8.75 -5.08 8.24
CA SER A 61 9.75 -4.24 7.58
C SER A 61 9.35 -2.76 7.55
N THR A 62 8.07 -2.44 7.34
CA THR A 62 7.61 -1.04 7.32
C THR A 62 7.74 -0.37 8.67
N VAL A 63 7.32 -1.06 9.74
CA VAL A 63 7.41 -0.51 11.10
C VAL A 63 8.85 -0.16 11.48
N ILE A 64 9.82 -0.87 10.90
CA ILE A 64 11.25 -0.62 11.12
C ILE A 64 11.80 0.41 10.12
N LEU A 65 11.57 0.16 8.82
CA LEU A 65 12.26 0.93 7.77
C LEU A 65 11.63 2.29 7.51
N MET A 66 10.31 2.45 7.64
CA MET A 66 9.67 3.73 7.38
C MET A 66 10.15 4.83 8.36
N PRO A 67 10.23 4.60 9.69
CA PRO A 67 10.79 5.59 10.62
C PRO A 67 12.27 5.91 10.38
N LEU A 68 13.04 4.96 9.87
CA LEU A 68 14.46 5.14 9.58
C LEU A 68 14.69 5.87 8.25
N LEU A 69 13.92 5.51 7.22
CA LEU A 69 14.13 6.03 5.87
C LEU A 69 13.40 7.35 5.60
N ALA A 70 12.25 7.61 6.24
CA ALA A 70 11.51 8.84 6.00
C ALA A 70 12.34 10.10 6.30
N PRO A 71 13.04 10.22 7.46
CA PRO A 71 13.90 11.39 7.72
C PRO A 71 15.09 11.52 6.76
N LEU A 72 15.57 10.40 6.19
CA LEU A 72 16.67 10.40 5.23
C LEU A 72 16.22 10.80 3.82
N LEU A 73 15.00 10.49 3.45
CA LEU A 73 14.48 10.69 2.10
C LEU A 73 13.69 12.00 1.94
N ILE A 74 13.23 12.59 3.05
CA ILE A 74 12.43 13.82 3.07
C ILE A 74 13.31 14.94 3.66
N PRO A 75 13.86 15.83 2.83
CA PRO A 75 14.67 16.94 3.31
C PRO A 75 13.86 17.86 4.24
N GLY A 76 14.46 18.30 5.34
CA GLY A 76 13.79 19.22 6.29
C GLY A 76 12.74 18.58 7.19
N LEU A 77 12.57 17.25 7.16
CA LEU A 77 11.67 16.56 8.08
C LEU A 77 12.19 16.68 9.52
N THR A 78 11.42 17.38 10.37
CA THR A 78 11.78 17.62 11.77
C THR A 78 11.32 16.51 12.72
N LEU A 79 10.58 15.52 12.20
CA LEU A 79 10.07 14.39 12.99
C LEU A 79 11.18 13.42 13.34
N SER A 80 11.18 12.97 14.59
CA SER A 80 12.05 11.86 14.98
C SER A 80 11.55 10.54 14.42
N SER A 81 12.44 9.55 14.29
CA SER A 81 12.04 8.18 13.90
C SER A 81 10.99 7.60 14.85
N TRP A 82 10.99 8.00 16.13
CA TRP A 82 10.01 7.54 17.12
C TRP A 82 8.61 8.12 16.88
N ASP A 83 8.52 9.40 16.46
CA ASP A 83 7.23 10.05 16.17
C ASP A 83 6.49 9.34 15.03
N ILE A 84 7.23 8.87 14.02
CA ILE A 84 6.69 8.08 12.91
C ILE A 84 6.46 6.62 13.34
N GLY A 85 7.38 6.04 14.10
CA GLY A 85 7.35 4.62 14.47
C GLY A 85 6.26 4.27 15.45
N LYS A 86 6.01 5.12 16.46
CA LYS A 86 5.02 4.87 17.53
C LYS A 86 3.60 4.60 16.99
N PRO A 87 3.02 5.46 16.13
CA PRO A 87 1.69 5.16 15.55
C PRO A 87 1.67 3.89 14.70
N LEU A 88 2.74 3.59 13.96
CA LEU A 88 2.84 2.35 13.17
C LEU A 88 2.92 1.10 14.06
N LEU A 89 3.71 1.15 15.13
CA LEU A 89 3.80 0.08 16.13
C LEU A 89 2.42 -0.23 16.73
N LEU A 90 1.73 0.79 17.19
CA LEU A 90 0.45 0.63 17.89
C LEU A 90 -0.70 0.25 16.95
N SER A 91 -0.73 0.80 15.74
CA SER A 91 -1.84 0.56 14.80
C SER A 91 -1.66 -0.65 13.89
N MET A 92 -0.42 -1.09 13.65
CA MET A 92 -0.13 -2.18 12.71
C MET A 92 0.50 -3.40 13.38
N LEU A 93 1.63 -3.21 14.08
CA LEU A 93 2.38 -4.33 14.64
C LEU A 93 1.65 -4.96 15.84
N LEU A 94 1.14 -4.14 16.76
CA LEU A 94 0.43 -4.63 17.94
C LEU A 94 -0.81 -5.47 17.58
N PRO A 95 -1.75 -5.02 16.72
CA PRO A 95 -2.89 -5.86 16.31
C PRO A 95 -2.46 -7.13 15.54
N LEU A 96 -1.40 -7.04 14.73
CA LEU A 96 -0.86 -8.20 14.02
C LEU A 96 -0.34 -9.26 15.02
N VAL A 97 0.45 -8.85 16.01
CA VAL A 97 0.99 -9.75 17.04
C VAL A 97 -0.16 -10.39 17.84
N ILE A 98 -1.13 -9.60 18.27
CA ILE A 98 -2.32 -10.10 18.97
C ILE A 98 -3.05 -11.14 18.11
N GLY A 99 -3.27 -10.86 16.82
CA GLY A 99 -3.93 -11.77 15.89
C GLY A 99 -3.17 -13.09 15.72
N VAL A 100 -1.84 -13.03 15.57
CA VAL A 100 -0.97 -14.20 15.46
C VAL A 100 -0.99 -15.03 16.74
N VAL A 101 -0.90 -14.40 17.90
CA VAL A 101 -0.96 -15.08 19.21
C VAL A 101 -2.31 -15.78 19.39
N ILE A 102 -3.43 -15.09 19.18
CA ILE A 102 -4.77 -15.70 19.27
C ILE A 102 -4.88 -16.87 18.28
N ARG A 103 -4.40 -16.71 17.05
CA ARG A 103 -4.43 -17.78 16.04
C ARG A 103 -3.57 -18.98 16.44
N GLY A 104 -2.42 -18.74 17.07
CA GLY A 104 -1.49 -19.80 17.50
C GLY A 104 -1.96 -20.59 18.72
N TYR A 105 -2.52 -19.91 19.71
CA TYR A 105 -2.87 -20.53 21.00
C TYR A 105 -4.36 -20.82 21.18
N ALA A 106 -5.24 -20.14 20.44
CA ALA A 106 -6.69 -20.23 20.58
C ALA A 106 -7.38 -20.24 19.22
N THR A 107 -7.03 -21.19 18.34
CA THR A 107 -7.53 -21.29 16.95
C THR A 107 -9.06 -21.27 16.89
N GLN A 108 -9.75 -22.00 17.76
CA GLN A 108 -11.21 -22.03 17.80
C GLN A 108 -11.82 -20.66 18.11
N VAL A 109 -11.19 -19.88 19.02
CA VAL A 109 -11.59 -18.51 19.33
C VAL A 109 -11.36 -17.63 18.12
N ALA A 110 -10.19 -17.73 17.47
CA ALA A 110 -9.87 -16.99 16.26
C ALA A 110 -10.92 -17.23 15.15
N ASP A 111 -11.27 -18.47 14.88
CA ASP A 111 -12.25 -18.83 13.85
C ASP A 111 -13.66 -18.30 14.18
N LYS A 112 -14.05 -18.30 15.46
CA LYS A 112 -15.34 -17.81 15.93
C LYS A 112 -15.45 -16.28 15.83
N ILE A 113 -14.41 -15.54 16.19
CA ILE A 113 -14.42 -14.06 16.19
C ILE A 113 -14.10 -13.45 14.82
N PHE A 114 -13.39 -14.17 13.94
CA PHE A 114 -12.93 -13.65 12.65
C PHE A 114 -14.03 -13.03 11.77
N PRO A 115 -15.23 -13.65 11.60
CA PRO A 115 -16.30 -13.06 10.78
C PRO A 115 -16.78 -11.70 11.33
N ALA A 116 -16.93 -11.59 12.65
CA ALA A 116 -17.36 -10.36 13.31
C ALA A 116 -16.28 -9.26 13.17
N VAL A 117 -15.03 -9.58 13.46
CA VAL A 117 -13.90 -8.65 13.30
C VAL A 117 -13.79 -8.17 11.85
N LYS A 118 -13.88 -9.08 10.87
CA LYS A 118 -13.86 -8.73 9.45
C LYS A 118 -14.99 -7.79 9.06
N LYS A 119 -16.21 -8.04 9.54
CA LYS A 119 -17.38 -7.20 9.26
C LYS A 119 -17.22 -5.80 9.88
N ILE A 120 -16.82 -5.73 11.15
CA ILE A 120 -16.58 -4.46 11.85
C ILE A 120 -15.47 -3.67 11.14
N ALA A 121 -14.35 -4.30 10.83
CA ALA A 121 -13.25 -3.65 10.11
C ALA A 121 -13.69 -3.10 8.75
N GLY A 122 -14.47 -3.87 7.98
CA GLY A 122 -15.00 -3.43 6.70
C GLY A 122 -15.93 -2.21 6.82
N ILE A 123 -16.88 -2.25 7.76
CA ILE A 123 -17.81 -1.13 8.00
C ILE A 123 -17.05 0.10 8.47
N SER A 124 -16.14 -0.05 9.45
CA SER A 124 -15.33 1.05 9.98
C SER A 124 -14.47 1.69 8.88
N THR A 125 -13.91 0.89 7.98
CA THR A 125 -13.11 1.39 6.85
C THR A 125 -13.98 2.22 5.89
N LEU A 126 -15.18 1.75 5.55
CA LEU A 126 -16.09 2.48 4.68
C LEU A 126 -16.58 3.79 5.32
N LEU A 127 -16.93 3.76 6.61
CA LEU A 127 -17.35 4.95 7.35
C LEU A 127 -16.21 5.97 7.45
N LEU A 128 -15.01 5.51 7.78
CA LEU A 128 -13.83 6.38 7.85
C LEU A 128 -13.53 7.00 6.49
N LEU A 129 -13.52 6.20 5.42
CA LEU A 129 -13.27 6.70 4.07
C LEU A 129 -14.32 7.74 3.66
N GLY A 130 -15.61 7.46 3.89
CA GLY A 130 -16.69 8.40 3.61
C GLY A 130 -16.55 9.70 4.39
N PHE A 131 -16.31 9.62 5.70
CA PHE A 131 -16.11 10.79 6.57
C PHE A 131 -14.91 11.63 6.13
N VAL A 132 -13.79 10.99 5.86
CA VAL A 132 -12.55 11.67 5.47
C VAL A 132 -12.71 12.35 4.10
N VAL A 133 -13.37 11.72 3.14
CA VAL A 133 -13.69 12.34 1.84
C VAL A 133 -14.61 13.55 2.03
N LEU A 134 -15.66 13.43 2.86
CA LEU A 134 -16.60 14.53 3.13
C LEU A 134 -15.93 15.73 3.79
N VAL A 135 -15.02 15.50 4.74
CA VAL A 135 -14.32 16.59 5.44
C VAL A 135 -13.26 17.25 4.57
N ASN A 136 -12.60 16.48 3.70
CA ASN A 136 -11.47 16.97 2.91
C ASN A 136 -11.78 17.11 1.41
N TRP A 137 -13.06 17.22 1.03
CA TRP A 137 -13.47 17.24 -0.38
C TRP A 137 -12.82 18.40 -1.18
N GLN A 138 -12.64 19.58 -0.54
CA GLN A 138 -11.98 20.72 -1.18
C GLN A 138 -10.49 20.44 -1.46
N ALA A 139 -9.79 19.82 -0.50
CA ALA A 139 -8.41 19.41 -0.70
C ALA A 139 -8.28 18.32 -1.78
N LEU A 140 -9.25 17.41 -1.89
CA LEU A 140 -9.31 16.45 -2.98
C LEU A 140 -9.57 17.12 -4.34
N LEU A 141 -10.46 18.09 -4.41
CA LEU A 141 -10.70 18.85 -5.65
C LEU A 141 -9.46 19.64 -6.08
N SER A 142 -8.67 20.17 -5.16
CA SER A 142 -7.42 20.90 -5.47
C SER A 142 -6.35 20.00 -6.11
N THR A 143 -6.49 18.68 -6.01
CA THR A 143 -5.59 17.75 -6.72
C THR A 143 -5.90 17.62 -8.21
N LEU A 144 -7.12 18.00 -8.62
CA LEU A 144 -7.49 18.04 -10.03
C LEU A 144 -6.66 19.13 -10.75
N GLY A 145 -5.97 18.74 -11.80
CA GLY A 145 -5.02 19.63 -12.50
C GLY A 145 -3.61 19.67 -11.88
N SER A 146 -3.41 19.10 -10.67
CA SER A 146 -2.08 18.84 -10.15
C SER A 146 -1.52 17.53 -10.72
N LEU A 147 -0.20 17.38 -10.69
CA LEU A 147 0.45 16.14 -11.11
C LEU A 147 0.39 15.02 -10.06
N ALA A 148 -0.26 15.24 -8.89
CA ALA A 148 -0.37 14.26 -7.82
C ALA A 148 -1.05 12.95 -8.28
N ILE A 149 -2.14 13.08 -9.05
CA ILE A 149 -2.86 11.92 -9.61
C ILE A 149 -1.96 11.16 -10.58
N ALA A 150 -1.32 11.89 -11.51
CA ALA A 150 -0.40 11.28 -12.48
C ALA A 150 0.78 10.59 -11.79
N ALA A 151 1.35 11.22 -10.75
CA ALA A 151 2.44 10.65 -9.96
C ALA A 151 2.06 9.33 -9.29
N LEU A 152 0.87 9.24 -8.66
CA LEU A 152 0.37 8.00 -8.04
C LEU A 152 0.14 6.90 -9.07
N VAL A 153 -0.44 7.23 -10.23
CA VAL A 153 -0.68 6.26 -11.31
C VAL A 153 0.64 5.75 -11.87
N LEU A 154 1.56 6.66 -12.22
CA LEU A 154 2.88 6.32 -12.74
C LEU A 154 3.70 5.51 -11.73
N PHE A 155 3.65 5.89 -10.44
CA PHE A 155 4.30 5.15 -9.37
C PHE A 155 3.76 3.72 -9.27
N THR A 156 2.44 3.56 -9.25
CA THR A 156 1.79 2.25 -9.12
C THR A 156 2.08 1.35 -10.32
N LEU A 157 1.91 1.88 -11.54
CA LEU A 157 2.16 1.13 -12.79
C LEU A 157 3.65 0.83 -12.97
N GLY A 158 4.52 1.80 -12.69
CA GLY A 158 5.97 1.62 -12.80
C GLY A 158 6.49 0.55 -11.84
N LEU A 159 6.03 0.55 -10.58
CA LEU A 159 6.38 -0.50 -9.62
C LEU A 159 5.89 -1.88 -10.07
N ALA A 160 4.66 -1.98 -10.58
CA ALA A 160 4.13 -3.23 -11.09
C ALA A 160 4.97 -3.74 -12.28
N LEU A 161 5.32 -2.85 -13.21
CA LEU A 161 6.16 -3.18 -14.36
C LEU A 161 7.55 -3.65 -13.93
N VAL A 162 8.22 -2.89 -13.07
CA VAL A 162 9.56 -3.24 -12.56
C VAL A 162 9.51 -4.59 -11.83
N ALA A 163 8.57 -4.79 -10.91
CA ALA A 163 8.48 -6.03 -10.16
C ALA A 163 8.14 -7.23 -11.06
N TYR A 164 7.31 -7.06 -12.09
CA TYR A 164 6.98 -8.12 -13.03
C TYR A 164 8.16 -8.48 -13.93
N THR A 165 8.89 -7.49 -14.45
CA THR A 165 10.02 -7.70 -15.37
C THR A 165 11.25 -8.26 -14.66
N PHE A 166 11.56 -7.78 -13.46
CA PHE A 166 12.72 -8.20 -12.68
C PHE A 166 12.45 -9.38 -11.73
N GLY A 167 11.36 -10.11 -11.94
CA GLY A 167 11.03 -11.34 -11.21
C GLY A 167 11.88 -12.53 -11.64
N PHE A 168 13.22 -12.40 -11.58
CA PHE A 168 14.14 -13.47 -11.99
C PHE A 168 13.92 -14.76 -11.19
N GLY A 169 13.85 -15.90 -11.88
CA GLY A 169 13.65 -17.21 -11.27
C GLY A 169 12.20 -17.50 -10.82
N LEU A 170 11.30 -16.53 -10.87
CA LEU A 170 9.89 -16.73 -10.54
C LEU A 170 9.08 -17.20 -11.76
N ASN A 171 8.14 -18.11 -11.53
CA ASN A 171 7.16 -18.48 -12.53
C ASN A 171 6.14 -17.34 -12.76
N GLN A 172 5.31 -17.45 -13.78
CA GLN A 172 4.37 -16.39 -14.17
C GLN A 172 3.38 -16.02 -13.05
N ALA A 173 2.85 -17.01 -12.30
CA ALA A 173 1.93 -16.79 -11.20
C ALA A 173 2.60 -16.03 -10.04
N GLN A 174 3.87 -16.37 -9.73
CA GLN A 174 4.67 -15.69 -8.71
C GLN A 174 5.06 -14.27 -9.14
N ARG A 175 5.40 -14.05 -10.43
CA ARG A 175 5.66 -12.70 -10.96
C ARG A 175 4.44 -11.80 -10.85
N GLY A 176 3.24 -12.32 -11.16
CA GLY A 176 1.98 -11.60 -10.96
C GLY A 176 1.73 -11.26 -9.50
N ALA A 177 1.97 -12.22 -8.59
CA ALA A 177 1.86 -12.02 -7.15
C ALA A 177 2.86 -10.97 -6.64
N MET A 178 4.12 -11.04 -7.09
CA MET A 178 5.16 -10.07 -6.72
C MET A 178 4.83 -8.66 -7.24
N ALA A 179 4.40 -8.54 -8.51
CA ALA A 179 4.03 -7.26 -9.09
C ALA A 179 2.89 -6.59 -8.30
N LEU A 180 1.81 -7.34 -8.01
CA LEU A 180 0.69 -6.85 -7.21
C LEU A 180 1.12 -6.56 -5.76
N GLY A 181 1.96 -7.38 -5.16
CA GLY A 181 2.46 -7.19 -3.80
C GLY A 181 3.35 -5.95 -3.66
N VAL A 182 4.17 -5.66 -4.67
CA VAL A 182 5.07 -4.49 -4.66
C VAL A 182 4.32 -3.20 -4.99
N CYS A 183 3.39 -3.20 -5.94
CA CYS A 183 2.67 -1.99 -6.33
C CYS A 183 1.50 -1.63 -5.39
N SER A 184 0.88 -2.61 -4.72
CA SER A 184 -0.24 -2.35 -3.80
C SER A 184 0.25 -1.89 -2.44
N ARG A 185 0.36 -0.58 -2.26
CA ARG A 185 0.83 0.05 -1.01
C ARG A 185 -0.32 0.42 -0.09
N ASN A 186 -0.12 0.29 1.20
CA ASN A 186 -1.14 0.57 2.22
C ASN A 186 -1.25 2.07 2.51
N GLY A 187 -2.24 2.74 1.91
CA GLY A 187 -2.50 4.17 2.16
C GLY A 187 -2.83 4.49 3.63
N SER A 188 -3.41 3.54 4.38
CA SER A 188 -3.67 3.76 5.82
C SER A 188 -2.38 3.86 6.63
N ALA A 189 -1.34 3.13 6.27
CA ALA A 189 -0.03 3.24 6.92
C ALA A 189 0.62 4.60 6.63
N MET A 190 0.48 5.10 5.40
CA MET A 190 0.89 6.45 5.06
C MET A 190 0.13 7.48 5.90
N LEU A 191 -1.20 7.35 5.98
CA LEU A 191 -2.03 8.27 6.77
C LEU A 191 -1.60 8.27 8.24
N MET A 192 -1.27 7.11 8.82
CA MET A 192 -0.73 7.04 10.19
C MET A 192 0.59 7.80 10.33
N ALA A 193 1.49 7.70 9.36
CA ALA A 193 2.74 8.48 9.38
C ALA A 193 2.47 9.99 9.26
N VAL A 194 1.49 10.39 8.45
CA VAL A 194 1.10 11.81 8.31
C VAL A 194 0.51 12.38 9.61
N THR A 195 -0.15 11.56 10.44
CA THR A 195 -0.65 12.03 11.76
C THR A 195 0.47 12.38 12.75
N ALA A 196 1.71 12.01 12.48
CA ALA A 196 2.86 12.40 13.29
C ALA A 196 3.29 13.86 13.07
N PHE A 197 2.87 14.49 11.98
CA PHE A 197 3.22 15.88 11.68
C PHE A 197 2.47 16.83 12.62
N PRO A 198 3.17 17.80 13.25
CA PRO A 198 2.54 18.77 14.17
C PRO A 198 1.49 19.64 13.47
N VAL A 199 1.76 19.98 12.22
CA VAL A 199 0.83 20.70 11.32
C VAL A 199 0.78 19.92 10.02
N ILE A 200 -0.43 19.49 9.65
CA ILE A 200 -0.63 18.70 8.43
C ILE A 200 -1.00 19.66 7.30
N ASP A 201 -0.14 19.74 6.30
CA ASP A 201 -0.42 20.49 5.08
C ASP A 201 -1.67 19.90 4.35
N PRO A 202 -2.63 20.73 3.88
CA PRO A 202 -3.81 20.24 3.17
C PRO A 202 -3.49 19.41 1.92
N GLN A 203 -2.42 19.72 1.18
CA GLN A 203 -2.00 18.96 0.01
C GLN A 203 -1.42 17.59 0.40
N LEU A 204 -0.65 17.52 1.51
CA LEU A 204 -0.16 16.25 2.04
C LEU A 204 -1.32 15.36 2.50
N MET A 205 -2.33 15.95 3.15
CA MET A 205 -3.55 15.24 3.52
C MET A 205 -4.28 14.75 2.27
N ALA A 206 -4.50 15.61 1.27
CA ALA A 206 -5.15 15.24 0.01
C ALA A 206 -4.41 14.10 -0.69
N MET A 207 -3.07 14.15 -0.75
CA MET A 207 -2.25 13.07 -1.31
C MET A 207 -2.48 11.76 -0.57
N SER A 208 -2.51 11.81 0.77
CA SER A 208 -2.74 10.61 1.61
C SER A 208 -4.10 9.98 1.33
N LEU A 209 -5.13 10.80 1.15
CA LEU A 209 -6.49 10.33 0.85
C LEU A 209 -6.60 9.71 -0.55
N LEU A 210 -5.92 10.29 -1.53
CA LEU A 210 -5.87 9.73 -2.90
C LEU A 210 -5.22 8.36 -2.95
N THR A 211 -4.32 8.03 -2.03
CA THR A 211 -3.62 6.73 -2.01
C THR A 211 -4.52 5.53 -1.74
N VAL A 212 -5.76 5.73 -1.34
CA VAL A 212 -6.73 4.64 -1.13
C VAL A 212 -7.55 4.36 -2.39
N PRO A 213 -8.38 5.30 -2.92
CA PRO A 213 -9.25 5.00 -4.06
C PRO A 213 -8.50 4.91 -5.40
N LEU A 214 -7.53 5.77 -5.64
CA LEU A 214 -6.89 5.88 -6.95
C LEU A 214 -6.02 4.65 -7.29
N PRO A 215 -5.07 4.22 -6.44
CA PRO A 215 -4.30 3.03 -6.72
C PRO A 215 -5.15 1.76 -6.75
N LEU A 216 -6.26 1.70 -5.99
CA LEU A 216 -7.18 0.57 -6.00
C LEU A 216 -7.73 0.29 -7.41
N ILE A 217 -8.10 1.33 -8.15
CA ILE A 217 -8.57 1.19 -9.54
C ILE A 217 -7.47 0.57 -10.40
N VAL A 218 -6.24 1.06 -10.26
CA VAL A 218 -5.08 0.55 -11.00
C VAL A 218 -4.78 -0.91 -10.62
N TRP A 219 -4.82 -1.26 -9.33
CA TRP A 219 -4.58 -2.63 -8.87
C TRP A 219 -5.64 -3.61 -9.40
N LEU A 220 -6.91 -3.22 -9.40
CA LEU A 220 -7.98 -4.06 -9.95
C LEU A 220 -7.84 -4.27 -11.45
N ALA A 221 -7.43 -3.25 -12.20
CA ALA A 221 -7.13 -3.36 -13.62
C ALA A 221 -5.94 -4.30 -13.89
N LEU A 222 -4.84 -4.14 -13.15
CA LEU A 222 -3.67 -5.02 -13.23
C LEU A 222 -4.01 -6.47 -12.85
N ALA A 223 -4.77 -6.68 -11.77
CA ALA A 223 -5.18 -8.02 -11.35
C ALA A 223 -6.04 -8.71 -12.43
N SER A 224 -6.94 -7.97 -13.07
CA SER A 224 -7.75 -8.49 -14.19
C SER A 224 -6.89 -8.82 -15.42
N PHE A 225 -5.92 -7.97 -15.74
CA PHE A 225 -4.98 -8.18 -16.84
C PHE A 225 -4.12 -9.44 -16.61
N PHE A 226 -3.59 -9.65 -15.42
CA PHE A 226 -2.83 -10.86 -15.11
C PHE A 226 -3.72 -12.11 -15.14
N GLY A 227 -4.96 -12.02 -14.65
CA GLY A 227 -5.92 -13.12 -14.68
C GLY A 227 -6.28 -13.57 -16.10
N SER A 228 -6.53 -12.62 -17.00
CA SER A 228 -6.83 -12.95 -18.41
C SER A 228 -5.66 -13.60 -19.14
N ARG A 229 -4.43 -13.20 -18.81
CA ARG A 229 -3.21 -13.85 -19.35
C ARG A 229 -3.02 -15.28 -18.83
N ALA A 230 -3.31 -15.52 -17.55
CA ALA A 230 -3.26 -16.88 -16.99
C ALA A 230 -4.23 -17.82 -17.72
N ASP A 231 -5.44 -17.34 -18.07
CA ASP A 231 -6.43 -18.12 -18.82
C ASP A 231 -5.98 -18.44 -20.25
N SER A 232 -5.36 -17.48 -20.92
CA SER A 232 -4.87 -17.69 -22.30
C SER A 232 -3.76 -18.74 -22.36
N THR A 233 -2.84 -18.72 -21.37
CA THR A 233 -1.74 -19.69 -21.29
C THR A 233 -2.25 -21.10 -20.93
N ALA A 234 -3.25 -21.21 -20.06
CA ALA A 234 -3.88 -22.48 -19.74
C ALA A 234 -4.60 -23.11 -20.95
N LYS A 235 -5.23 -22.30 -21.79
CA LYS A 235 -5.90 -22.78 -23.01
C LYS A 235 -4.93 -23.17 -24.12
N SER A 236 -3.77 -22.50 -24.24
CA SER A 236 -2.75 -22.81 -25.26
C SER A 236 -1.86 -24.01 -24.87
N GLY A 237 -1.77 -24.38 -23.61
CA GLY A 237 -1.01 -25.56 -23.16
C GLY A 237 -1.78 -26.89 -23.20
N VAL A 238 -3.04 -26.88 -23.68
CA VAL A 238 -3.90 -28.07 -23.85
C VAL A 238 -3.98 -28.48 -25.34
N ALA A 239 -3.30 -27.79 -26.25
CA ALA A 239 -3.08 -28.15 -27.64
C ALA A 239 -1.66 -28.64 -27.84
#